data_930beb4477d8b63c9863222bfc86a931
#
_entry.id   930beb4477d8b63c9863222bfc86a931
#
_cell.length_a   1.000
_cell.length_b   1.000
_cell.length_c   1.000
_cell.angle_alpha   90.00
_cell.angle_beta   90.00
_cell.angle_gamma   90.00
#
_symmetry.space_group_name_H-M   'P 1'
#
loop_
_entity.id
_entity.type
_entity.pdbx_description
1 polymer ?
#
loop_
_entity_poly.entity_id
_entity_poly.type
_entity_poly.pdbx_seq_one_letter_code
_entity_poly.pdbx_strand_id
1 'polypeptide(L)'
;MPPIRNTDNDRLAKTLGFECVQSTFGRAVARATARDAFLNGVDIAHGGFLFSLADYASALATNADGRTAISSGASIDYLSPCPKDAVVEAVATIPYSDERTALCEVSIASAESGKVYAMFRSRMIFKKKPQ
;
A
#
# COMPACT_ATOMS: atom_id res chain seq x y z
N MET A 1 15.38 -16.63 -15.27
CA MET A 1 14.89 -15.34 -14.73
C MET A 1 13.71 -15.57 -13.82
N PRO A 2 13.72 -14.94 -12.65
CA PRO A 2 12.52 -15.03 -11.80
C PRO A 2 11.33 -14.39 -12.52
N PRO A 3 10.10 -14.89 -12.31
CA PRO A 3 8.92 -14.28 -12.88
C PRO A 3 8.73 -12.85 -12.37
N ILE A 4 8.30 -11.95 -13.25
CA ILE A 4 7.98 -10.57 -12.86
C ILE A 4 6.73 -10.61 -12.02
N ARG A 5 6.81 -10.03 -10.82
CA ARG A 5 5.64 -9.90 -9.95
C ARG A 5 4.67 -8.88 -10.53
N ASN A 6 3.37 -9.09 -10.32
CA ASN A 6 2.34 -8.12 -10.71
C ASN A 6 2.65 -6.73 -10.17
N THR A 7 3.11 -6.67 -8.93
CA THR A 7 3.44 -5.42 -8.24
C THR A 7 4.60 -4.68 -8.89
N ASP A 8 5.54 -5.38 -9.53
CA ASP A 8 6.66 -4.75 -10.26
C ASP A 8 6.17 -4.01 -11.50
N ASN A 9 4.99 -4.31 -11.99
CA ASN A 9 4.39 -3.67 -13.16
C ASN A 9 3.32 -2.64 -12.79
N ASP A 10 3.25 -2.23 -11.54
CA ASP A 10 2.29 -1.24 -11.07
C ASP A 10 2.69 0.15 -11.57
N ARG A 11 1.98 0.65 -12.57
CA ARG A 11 2.31 1.90 -13.25
C ARG A 11 2.05 3.12 -12.39
N LEU A 12 0.97 3.10 -11.61
CA LEU A 12 0.66 4.21 -10.71
C LEU A 12 1.73 4.34 -9.62
N ALA A 13 2.16 3.20 -9.07
CA ALA A 13 3.24 3.19 -8.08
C ALA A 13 4.52 3.81 -8.64
N LYS A 14 4.86 3.49 -9.89
CA LYS A 14 6.02 4.08 -10.56
C LYS A 14 5.87 5.58 -10.74
N THR A 15 4.70 6.02 -11.19
CA THR A 15 4.42 7.45 -11.42
C THR A 15 4.50 8.25 -10.13
N LEU A 16 4.01 7.68 -9.03
CA LEU A 16 4.01 8.37 -7.72
C LEU A 16 5.32 8.17 -6.95
N GLY A 17 6.28 7.42 -7.50
CA GLY A 17 7.58 7.20 -6.87
C GLY A 17 7.56 6.27 -5.67
N PHE A 18 6.63 5.32 -5.65
CA PHE A 18 6.53 4.36 -4.56
C PHE A 18 7.69 3.36 -4.59
N GLU A 19 8.28 3.11 -3.44
CA GLU A 19 9.36 2.14 -3.28
C GLU A 19 8.88 0.94 -2.47
N CYS A 20 9.20 -0.26 -2.95
CA CYS A 20 9.04 -1.47 -2.15
C CYS A 20 10.26 -1.64 -1.27
N VAL A 21 10.09 -1.46 0.04
CA VAL A 21 11.17 -1.64 1.02
C VAL A 21 11.27 -3.09 1.45
N GLN A 22 10.12 -3.74 1.62
CA GLN A 22 10.04 -5.15 2.02
C GLN A 22 8.76 -5.75 1.45
N SER A 23 8.84 -6.98 0.94
CA SER A 23 7.67 -7.68 0.43
C SER A 23 7.82 -9.17 0.70
N THR A 24 7.12 -9.63 1.74
CA THR A 24 6.92 -11.05 2.05
C THR A 24 5.42 -11.27 2.22
N PHE A 25 4.97 -12.50 2.02
CA PHE A 25 3.55 -12.78 2.27
C PHE A 25 3.23 -12.52 3.75
N GLY A 26 2.22 -11.71 3.99
CA GLY A 26 1.78 -11.33 5.33
C GLY A 26 2.42 -10.07 5.89
N ARG A 27 3.48 -9.54 5.26
CA ARG A 27 4.06 -8.27 5.69
C ARG A 27 4.79 -7.58 4.54
N ALA A 28 4.44 -6.33 4.33
CA ALA A 28 5.13 -5.50 3.33
C ALA A 28 5.30 -4.08 3.84
N VAL A 29 6.34 -3.42 3.36
CA VAL A 29 6.61 -2.01 3.65
C VAL A 29 6.84 -1.29 2.34
N ALA A 30 6.06 -0.25 2.09
CA ALA A 30 6.22 0.66 0.96
C ALA A 30 6.54 2.06 1.48
N ARG A 31 7.30 2.82 0.72
CA ARG A 31 7.73 4.16 1.11
C ARG A 31 7.55 5.13 -0.04
N ALA A 32 7.21 6.36 0.27
CA ALA A 32 7.09 7.43 -0.72
C ALA A 32 7.28 8.79 -0.05
N THR A 33 7.60 9.80 -0.86
CA THR A 33 7.70 11.17 -0.40
C THR A 33 6.46 11.95 -0.85
N ALA A 34 5.84 12.70 0.07
CA ALA A 34 4.68 13.54 -0.22
C ALA A 34 5.15 14.83 -0.94
N ARG A 35 5.47 14.69 -2.23
CA ARG A 35 5.97 15.79 -3.04
C ARG A 35 4.88 16.82 -3.33
N ASP A 36 5.29 18.01 -3.73
CA ASP A 36 4.38 19.12 -4.04
C ASP A 36 3.25 18.70 -4.99
N ALA A 37 3.56 17.92 -6.03
CA ALA A 37 2.56 17.45 -7.00
C ALA A 37 1.47 16.54 -6.40
N PHE A 38 1.67 16.05 -5.18
CA PHE A 38 0.75 15.11 -4.51
C PHE A 38 -0.04 15.78 -3.38
N LEU A 39 0.01 17.09 -3.29
CA LEU A 39 -0.73 17.84 -2.26
C LEU A 39 -2.14 18.15 -2.73
N ASN A 40 -3.04 18.33 -1.77
CA ASN A 40 -4.40 18.79 -2.03
C ASN A 40 -4.48 20.33 -1.98
N GLY A 41 -5.69 20.86 -2.06
CA GLY A 41 -5.92 22.29 -2.09
C GLY A 41 -5.61 23.06 -0.80
N VAL A 42 -5.31 22.36 0.29
CA VAL A 42 -4.89 22.96 1.57
C VAL A 42 -3.43 22.64 1.92
N ASP A 43 -2.65 22.27 0.90
CA ASP A 43 -1.21 22.06 0.97
C ASP A 43 -0.75 20.96 1.91
N ILE A 44 -1.56 19.91 2.07
CA ILE A 44 -1.15 18.66 2.72
C ILE A 44 -1.28 17.50 1.74
N ALA A 45 -0.64 16.38 2.04
CA ALA A 45 -0.68 15.21 1.17
C ALA A 45 -2.14 14.83 0.87
N HIS A 46 -2.45 14.66 -0.43
CA HIS A 46 -3.78 14.27 -0.88
C HIS A 46 -4.16 12.92 -0.29
N GLY A 47 -5.41 12.78 0.16
CA GLY A 47 -5.91 11.50 0.64
C GLY A 47 -5.76 10.38 -0.38
N GLY A 48 -5.93 10.70 -1.67
CA GLY A 48 -5.72 9.75 -2.75
C GLY A 48 -4.27 9.24 -2.86
N PHE A 49 -3.29 10.07 -2.54
CA PHE A 49 -1.89 9.67 -2.48
C PHE A 49 -1.66 8.66 -1.36
N LEU A 50 -2.15 8.95 -0.16
CA LEU A 50 -2.03 8.04 0.99
C LEU A 50 -2.78 6.74 0.75
N PHE A 51 -3.99 6.82 0.18
CA PHE A 51 -4.78 5.64 -0.19
C PHE A 51 -4.04 4.76 -1.19
N SER A 52 -3.47 5.36 -2.23
CA SER A 52 -2.74 4.62 -3.27
C SER A 52 -1.51 3.91 -2.69
N LEU A 53 -0.79 4.56 -1.78
CA LEU A 53 0.37 3.96 -1.12
C LEU A 53 -0.05 2.76 -0.27
N ALA A 54 -1.15 2.88 0.47
CA ALA A 54 -1.69 1.79 1.29
C ALA A 54 -2.16 0.63 0.42
N ASP A 55 -2.83 0.91 -0.67
CA ASP A 55 -3.29 -0.11 -1.62
C ASP A 55 -2.11 -0.86 -2.23
N TYR A 56 -1.07 -0.14 -2.62
CA TYR A 56 0.17 -0.73 -3.13
C TYR A 56 0.82 -1.64 -2.09
N ALA A 57 0.90 -1.21 -0.83
CA ALA A 57 1.46 -2.02 0.25
C ALA A 57 0.63 -3.29 0.48
N SER A 58 -0.71 -3.20 0.41
CA SER A 58 -1.60 -4.38 0.48
C SER A 58 -1.29 -5.37 -0.64
N ALA A 59 -1.10 -4.87 -1.86
CA ALA A 59 -0.76 -5.71 -3.00
C ALA A 59 0.61 -6.39 -2.81
N LEU A 60 1.59 -5.66 -2.30
CA LEU A 60 2.91 -6.22 -1.99
C LEU A 60 2.82 -7.37 -0.99
N ALA A 61 1.99 -7.22 0.05
CA ALA A 61 1.85 -8.25 1.08
C ALA A 61 1.12 -9.50 0.59
N THR A 62 0.12 -9.34 -0.30
CA THR A 62 -0.73 -10.44 -0.74
C THR A 62 -0.22 -11.15 -1.99
N ASN A 63 0.55 -10.48 -2.84
CA ASN A 63 1.08 -11.06 -4.08
C ASN A 63 2.51 -11.59 -3.93
N ALA A 64 3.09 -11.49 -2.75
CA ALA A 64 4.51 -11.81 -2.53
C ALA A 64 4.83 -13.29 -2.72
N ASP A 65 3.85 -14.18 -2.58
CA ASP A 65 4.03 -15.62 -2.77
C ASP A 65 3.79 -16.08 -4.20
N GLY A 66 3.61 -15.16 -5.14
CA GLY A 66 3.40 -15.46 -6.56
C GLY A 66 1.94 -15.59 -6.98
N ARG A 67 1.00 -15.59 -6.02
CA ARG A 67 -0.42 -15.56 -6.36
C ARG A 67 -0.83 -14.14 -6.76
N THR A 68 -1.88 -14.04 -7.57
CA THR A 68 -2.49 -12.75 -7.91
C THR A 68 -3.66 -12.48 -6.99
N ALA A 69 -3.59 -11.37 -6.27
CA ALA A 69 -4.68 -10.90 -5.43
C ALA A 69 -5.14 -9.53 -5.93
N ILE A 70 -6.45 -9.31 -5.93
CA ILE A 70 -7.07 -8.07 -6.39
C ILE A 70 -7.93 -7.53 -5.27
N SER A 71 -7.84 -6.21 -5.01
CA SER A 71 -8.67 -5.57 -4.00
C SER A 71 -10.15 -5.61 -4.40
N SER A 72 -11.00 -6.09 -3.50
CA SER A 72 -12.45 -6.11 -3.68
C SER A 72 -13.17 -5.11 -2.78
N GLY A 73 -12.47 -4.45 -1.89
CA GLY A 73 -13.02 -3.41 -1.04
C GLY A 73 -11.95 -2.84 -0.14
N ALA A 74 -12.11 -1.57 0.22
CA ALA A 74 -11.15 -0.90 1.09
C ALA A 74 -11.82 0.24 1.84
N SER A 75 -11.25 0.59 2.99
CA SER A 75 -11.62 1.77 3.75
C SER A 75 -10.38 2.40 4.37
N ILE A 76 -10.44 3.71 4.58
CA ILE A 76 -9.33 4.45 5.17
C ILE A 76 -9.87 5.51 6.11
N ASP A 77 -9.16 5.70 7.22
CA ASP A 77 -9.40 6.81 8.15
C ASP A 77 -8.16 7.68 8.15
N TYR A 78 -8.33 8.97 7.86
CA TYR A 78 -7.26 9.95 7.90
C TYR A 78 -7.22 10.57 9.29
N LEU A 79 -6.13 10.38 10.01
CA LEU A 79 -6.05 10.69 11.44
C LEU A 79 -5.28 11.97 11.73
N SER A 80 -4.29 12.31 10.90
CA SER A 80 -3.55 13.55 11.05
C SER A 80 -3.00 14.03 9.68
N PRO A 81 -2.82 15.35 9.50
CA PRO A 81 -2.30 15.87 8.24
C PRO A 81 -0.88 15.39 7.97
N CYS A 82 -0.63 14.97 6.73
CA CYS A 82 0.70 14.59 6.26
C CYS A 82 1.31 15.80 5.54
N PRO A 83 2.39 16.40 6.07
CA PRO A 83 2.92 17.63 5.49
C PRO A 83 3.69 17.36 4.19
N LYS A 84 3.85 18.41 3.40
CA LYS A 84 4.71 18.40 2.23
C LYS A 84 6.11 17.89 2.57
N ASP A 85 6.67 17.12 1.66
CA ASP A 85 8.02 16.54 1.74
C ASP A 85 8.20 15.48 2.83
N ALA A 86 7.13 15.11 3.55
CA ALA A 86 7.21 13.99 4.49
C ALA A 86 7.53 12.69 3.77
N VAL A 87 8.46 11.93 4.33
CA VAL A 87 8.72 10.56 3.90
C VAL A 87 7.72 9.66 4.63
N VAL A 88 6.89 8.97 3.87
CA VAL A 88 5.75 8.20 4.39
C VAL A 88 6.02 6.71 4.20
N GLU A 89 5.78 5.93 5.23
CA GLU A 89 5.82 4.46 5.16
C GLU A 89 4.44 3.88 5.37
N ALA A 90 4.08 2.95 4.48
CA ALA A 90 2.90 2.12 4.62
C ALA A 90 3.35 0.71 4.99
N VAL A 91 2.92 0.23 6.15
CA VAL A 91 3.23 -1.11 6.64
C VAL A 91 1.96 -1.94 6.59
N ALA A 92 1.95 -2.95 5.71
CA ALA A 92 0.81 -3.84 5.51
C ALA A 92 1.04 -5.16 6.25
N THR A 93 -0.01 -5.63 6.91
CA THR A 93 -0.05 -6.96 7.52
C THR A 93 -1.33 -7.66 7.09
N ILE A 94 -1.36 -9.00 7.23
CA ILE A 94 -2.52 -9.81 6.87
C ILE A 94 -3.00 -10.54 8.14
N PRO A 95 -3.94 -9.95 8.90
CA PRO A 95 -4.46 -10.60 10.10
C PRO A 95 -5.29 -11.86 9.82
N TYR A 96 -5.81 -12.01 8.59
CA TYR A 96 -6.57 -13.19 8.19
C TYR A 96 -6.36 -13.49 6.71
N SER A 97 -6.21 -14.77 6.38
CA SER A 97 -6.25 -15.22 4.99
C SER A 97 -6.72 -16.66 4.91
N ASP A 98 -7.29 -17.02 3.78
CA ASP A 98 -7.63 -18.38 3.38
C ASP A 98 -7.30 -18.55 1.89
N GLU A 99 -7.81 -19.60 1.25
CA GLU A 99 -7.49 -19.87 -0.16
C GLU A 99 -8.00 -18.81 -1.12
N ARG A 100 -9.03 -18.06 -0.74
CA ARG A 100 -9.73 -17.13 -1.64
C ARG A 100 -9.60 -15.67 -1.24
N THR A 101 -9.35 -15.40 0.04
CA THR A 101 -9.47 -14.05 0.59
C THR A 101 -8.31 -13.76 1.54
N ALA A 102 -7.85 -12.53 1.53
CA ALA A 102 -6.98 -11.99 2.57
C ALA A 102 -7.55 -10.65 3.05
N LEU A 103 -7.55 -10.45 4.35
CA LEU A 103 -7.84 -9.16 4.95
C LEU A 103 -6.51 -8.49 5.29
N CYS A 104 -6.33 -7.26 4.82
CA CYS A 104 -5.10 -6.49 5.06
C CYS A 104 -5.39 -5.31 5.97
N GLU A 105 -4.43 -5.01 6.83
CA GLU A 105 -4.40 -3.77 7.60
C GLU A 105 -3.11 -3.04 7.25
N VAL A 106 -3.21 -1.73 7.02
CA VAL A 106 -2.05 -0.92 6.66
C VAL A 106 -2.01 0.31 7.56
N SER A 107 -0.88 0.50 8.22
CA SER A 107 -0.60 1.76 8.91
C SER A 107 0.20 2.65 7.97
N ILE A 108 -0.16 3.93 7.92
CA ILE A 108 0.51 4.93 7.09
C ILE A 108 1.05 5.99 8.03
N ALA A 109 2.36 6.09 8.11
CA ALA A 109 3.01 6.91 9.13
C ALA A 109 4.27 7.60 8.60
N SER A 110 4.73 8.62 9.34
CA SER A 110 6.03 9.23 9.08
C SER A 110 7.13 8.20 9.25
N ALA A 111 7.99 8.05 8.24
CA ALA A 111 9.17 7.20 8.33
C ALA A 111 10.16 7.70 9.40
N GLU A 112 10.18 9.01 9.64
CA GLU A 112 11.11 9.65 10.58
C GLU A 112 10.62 9.59 12.02
N SER A 113 9.37 10.03 12.27
CA SER A 113 8.85 10.18 13.64
C SER A 113 7.92 9.06 14.09
N GLY A 114 7.39 8.28 13.15
CA GLY A 114 6.37 7.28 13.45
C GLY A 114 4.97 7.85 13.63
N LYS A 115 4.77 9.16 13.45
CA LYS A 115 3.45 9.76 13.57
C LYS A 115 2.50 9.14 12.55
N VAL A 116 1.38 8.63 13.02
CA VAL A 116 0.38 7.96 12.16
C VAL A 116 -0.46 9.02 11.43
N TYR A 117 -0.47 8.95 10.11
CA TYR A 117 -1.29 9.83 9.26
C TYR A 117 -2.64 9.21 8.93
N ALA A 118 -2.67 7.88 8.73
CA ALA A 118 -3.90 7.19 8.33
C ALA A 118 -3.83 5.71 8.67
N MET A 119 -4.99 5.09 8.77
CA MET A 119 -5.16 3.64 8.91
C MET A 119 -6.06 3.14 7.79
N PHE A 120 -5.67 2.03 7.16
CA PHE A 120 -6.31 1.51 5.96
C PHE A 120 -6.61 0.03 6.16
N ARG A 121 -7.72 -0.43 5.59
CA ARG A 121 -8.08 -1.85 5.52
C ARG A 121 -8.51 -2.19 4.12
N SER A 122 -8.15 -3.39 3.67
CA SER A 122 -8.62 -3.90 2.39
C SER A 122 -8.99 -5.37 2.49
N ARG A 123 -9.91 -5.76 1.60
CA ARG A 123 -10.20 -7.16 1.34
C ARG A 123 -9.64 -7.49 -0.03
N MET A 124 -8.76 -8.48 -0.08
CA MET A 124 -8.13 -8.94 -1.31
C MET A 124 -8.70 -10.29 -1.69
N ILE A 125 -8.96 -10.49 -2.97
CA ILE A 125 -9.45 -11.76 -3.49
C ILE A 125 -8.34 -12.38 -4.33
N PHE A 126 -7.97 -13.62 -4.02
CA PHE A 126 -7.00 -14.36 -4.80
C PHE A 126 -7.65 -14.86 -6.09
N LYS A 127 -7.01 -14.55 -7.21
CA LYS A 127 -7.45 -15.02 -8.50
C LYS A 127 -7.27 -16.53 -8.58
N LYS A 128 -8.25 -17.24 -9.15
CA LYS A 128 -8.13 -18.66 -9.38
C LYS A 128 -6.97 -18.92 -10.33
N LYS A 129 -6.18 -19.96 -10.03
CA LYS A 129 -5.16 -20.41 -10.96
C LYS A 129 -5.84 -20.91 -12.24
N PRO A 130 -5.26 -20.62 -13.42
CA PRO A 130 -5.74 -21.24 -14.66
C PRO A 130 -5.63 -22.77 -14.53
N GLN A 131 -6.66 -23.45 -14.96
CA GLN A 131 -6.63 -24.92 -14.99
C GLN A 131 -5.82 -25.39 -16.18
#